data_9448ad81c4e8253e896b30755625e646
#
_entry.id   9448ad81c4e8253e896b30755625e646
#
_cell.length_a   1.000
_cell.length_b   1.000
_cell.length_c   1.000
_cell.angle_alpha   90.00
_cell.angle_beta   90.00
_cell.angle_gamma   90.00
#
_symmetry.space_group_name_H-M   'P 1'
#
loop_
_entity.id
_entity.type
_entity.pdbx_description
1 polymer ?
#
loop_
_entity_poly.entity_id
_entity_poly.type
_entity_poly.pdbx_seq_one_letter_code
_entity_poly.pdbx_strand_id
1 'polypeptide(L)'
;MTPEKIKPRWVFRGASSEEKVAVPDFFNLNNIPEGTARIMMRRGISTEEKLTHFLYDTLDNLSDPFLMKGMQQAVGRIIQAIDLKEKIVIYGDYDVDGITSTSICVRCLRKLGADVNFYIPLREEEGYGLNRDAINKLSEEGVSLLITVDCGISSADLVAEAPQSLDIIITDHHQPPKVLPDCVAAVSYTHLRAHET
;
A
#
# COMPACT_ATOMS: atom_id res chain seq x y z
N MET A 1 -26.12 -27.03 -37.91
CA MET A 1 -26.22 -25.63 -37.46
C MET A 1 -24.90 -25.27 -36.82
N THR A 2 -24.10 -24.48 -37.49
CA THR A 2 -22.84 -23.96 -36.95
C THR A 2 -23.16 -22.89 -35.89
N PRO A 3 -22.61 -22.92 -34.70
CA PRO A 3 -22.88 -21.90 -33.69
C PRO A 3 -22.37 -20.54 -34.19
N GLU A 4 -23.26 -19.56 -34.17
CA GLU A 4 -22.97 -18.20 -34.53
C GLU A 4 -21.89 -17.66 -33.58
N LYS A 5 -20.73 -17.27 -34.14
CA LYS A 5 -19.62 -16.70 -33.33
C LYS A 5 -20.07 -15.36 -32.76
N ILE A 6 -20.30 -15.32 -31.46
CA ILE A 6 -20.56 -14.08 -30.73
C ILE A 6 -19.34 -13.17 -30.92
N LYS A 7 -19.52 -12.07 -31.67
CA LYS A 7 -18.46 -11.05 -31.81
C LYS A 7 -18.40 -10.24 -30.51
N PRO A 8 -17.26 -10.17 -29.81
CA PRO A 8 -17.14 -9.36 -28.61
C PRO A 8 -17.40 -7.88 -28.97
N ARG A 9 -18.27 -7.24 -28.20
CA ARG A 9 -18.56 -5.80 -28.35
C ARG A 9 -17.77 -5.04 -27.29
N TRP A 10 -16.87 -4.17 -27.72
CA TRP A 10 -16.17 -3.27 -26.82
C TRP A 10 -17.12 -2.13 -26.39
N VAL A 11 -17.27 -1.96 -25.07
CA VAL A 11 -18.09 -0.89 -24.48
C VAL A 11 -17.18 -0.03 -23.61
N PHE A 12 -17.03 1.23 -23.95
CA PHE A 12 -16.30 2.19 -23.13
C PHE A 12 -17.17 2.61 -21.94
N ARG A 13 -16.72 2.32 -20.70
CA ARG A 13 -17.41 2.79 -19.51
C ARG A 13 -17.41 4.32 -19.46
N GLY A 14 -18.59 4.92 -19.28
CA GLY A 14 -18.76 6.36 -19.04
C GLY A 14 -18.75 7.26 -20.27
N ALA A 15 -18.94 6.73 -21.47
CA ALA A 15 -19.28 7.54 -22.64
C ALA A 15 -20.71 7.22 -23.07
N SER A 16 -21.66 8.12 -22.84
CA SER A 16 -22.78 8.26 -23.76
C SER A 16 -22.18 8.67 -25.09
N SER A 17 -22.71 8.16 -26.19
CA SER A 17 -22.18 8.29 -27.56
C SER A 17 -22.14 9.74 -28.09
N GLU A 18 -22.41 10.74 -27.27
CA GLU A 18 -22.68 12.11 -27.71
C GLU A 18 -21.73 13.19 -27.12
N GLU A 19 -21.01 12.94 -26.05
CA GLU A 19 -20.04 13.93 -25.57
C GLU A 19 -18.60 13.59 -26.02
N LYS A 20 -18.25 14.01 -27.20
CA LYS A 20 -16.84 14.20 -27.60
C LYS A 20 -16.30 15.43 -26.88
N VAL A 21 -15.98 15.30 -25.59
CA VAL A 21 -15.22 16.34 -24.91
C VAL A 21 -13.92 16.55 -25.69
N ALA A 22 -13.70 17.79 -26.15
CA ALA A 22 -12.48 18.13 -26.86
C ALA A 22 -11.28 17.89 -25.98
N VAL A 23 -10.24 17.29 -26.54
CA VAL A 23 -8.97 17.11 -25.83
C VAL A 23 -8.23 18.45 -25.86
N PRO A 24 -7.90 19.05 -24.70
CA PRO A 24 -7.15 20.30 -24.64
C PRO A 24 -5.79 20.22 -25.33
N ASP A 25 -5.37 21.33 -25.96
CA ASP A 25 -4.13 21.39 -26.75
C ASP A 25 -2.86 21.11 -25.96
N PHE A 26 -2.86 21.35 -24.66
CA PHE A 26 -1.68 21.07 -23.82
C PHE A 26 -1.28 19.58 -23.81
N PHE A 27 -2.22 18.65 -24.09
CA PHE A 27 -1.86 17.25 -24.27
C PHE A 27 -1.04 17.04 -25.55
N ASN A 28 -1.43 17.68 -26.64
CA ASN A 28 -0.70 17.60 -27.91
C ASN A 28 0.68 18.24 -27.80
N LEU A 29 0.79 19.37 -27.08
CA LEU A 29 2.08 20.06 -26.82
C LEU A 29 3.06 19.19 -26.03
N ASN A 30 2.53 18.27 -25.21
CA ASN A 30 3.34 17.29 -24.47
C ASN A 30 3.47 15.93 -25.19
N ASN A 31 3.13 15.85 -26.48
CA ASN A 31 3.20 14.64 -27.31
C ASN A 31 2.37 13.46 -26.77
N ILE A 32 1.26 13.74 -26.09
CA ILE A 32 0.37 12.71 -25.54
C ILE A 32 -0.70 12.36 -26.57
N PRO A 33 -0.78 11.09 -27.01
CA PRO A 33 -1.79 10.65 -27.96
C PRO A 33 -3.21 10.88 -27.44
N GLU A 34 -4.16 11.22 -28.33
CA GLU A 34 -5.54 11.53 -27.98
C GLU A 34 -6.21 10.46 -27.10
N GLY A 35 -5.99 9.18 -27.39
CA GLY A 35 -6.54 8.08 -26.58
C GLY A 35 -6.03 8.09 -25.13
N THR A 36 -4.74 8.35 -24.94
CA THR A 36 -4.11 8.49 -23.64
C THR A 36 -4.62 9.73 -22.91
N ALA A 37 -4.70 10.87 -23.60
CA ALA A 37 -5.24 12.12 -23.06
C ALA A 37 -6.68 11.93 -22.54
N ARG A 38 -7.53 11.23 -23.26
CA ARG A 38 -8.90 10.92 -22.84
C ARG A 38 -8.95 10.05 -21.57
N ILE A 39 -8.03 9.09 -21.43
CA ILE A 39 -7.90 8.29 -20.19
C ILE A 39 -7.46 9.17 -19.03
N MET A 40 -6.47 10.03 -19.25
CA MET A 40 -5.96 10.96 -18.23
C MET A 40 -7.05 11.94 -17.77
N MET A 41 -7.80 12.54 -18.69
CA MET A 41 -8.93 13.42 -18.37
C MET A 41 -10.00 12.72 -17.53
N ARG A 42 -10.34 11.48 -17.83
CA ARG A 42 -11.29 10.67 -17.02
C ARG A 42 -10.78 10.35 -15.62
N ARG A 43 -9.46 10.41 -15.40
CA ARG A 43 -8.81 10.27 -14.10
C ARG A 43 -8.59 11.61 -13.39
N GLY A 44 -9.21 12.69 -13.91
CA GLY A 44 -9.15 14.01 -13.29
C GLY A 44 -7.94 14.86 -13.68
N ILE A 45 -7.08 14.38 -14.61
CA ILE A 45 -5.97 15.17 -15.16
C ILE A 45 -6.53 15.98 -16.34
N SER A 46 -7.12 17.13 -16.04
CA SER A 46 -7.86 17.95 -17.00
C SER A 46 -7.32 19.37 -17.17
N THR A 47 -6.22 19.69 -16.48
CA THR A 47 -5.52 20.98 -16.60
C THR A 47 -4.04 20.75 -16.87
N GLU A 48 -3.37 21.76 -17.46
CA GLU A 48 -1.93 21.71 -17.74
C GLU A 48 -1.11 21.55 -16.46
N GLU A 49 -1.51 22.20 -15.37
CA GLU A 49 -0.89 22.06 -14.05
C GLU A 49 -0.93 20.62 -13.56
N LYS A 50 -2.11 19.97 -13.59
CA LYS A 50 -2.24 18.56 -13.20
C LYS A 50 -1.46 17.62 -14.09
N LEU A 51 -1.36 17.92 -15.40
CA LEU A 51 -0.55 17.15 -16.31
C LEU A 51 0.94 17.28 -15.97
N THR A 52 1.40 18.49 -15.71
CA THR A 52 2.79 18.78 -15.32
C THR A 52 3.15 18.03 -14.05
N HIS A 53 2.32 18.09 -13.01
CA HIS A 53 2.50 17.32 -11.79
C HIS A 53 2.53 15.82 -12.06
N PHE A 54 1.63 15.29 -12.88
CA PHE A 54 1.59 13.87 -13.17
C PHE A 54 2.84 13.35 -13.91
N LEU A 55 3.42 14.16 -14.83
CA LEU A 55 4.53 13.74 -15.68
C LEU A 55 5.91 14.08 -15.13
N TYR A 56 6.02 15.18 -14.37
CA TYR A 56 7.31 15.80 -14.04
C TYR A 56 7.46 16.08 -12.54
N ASP A 57 6.67 15.39 -11.71
CA ASP A 57 6.78 15.55 -10.27
C ASP A 57 8.16 15.13 -9.76
N THR A 58 8.61 15.81 -8.73
CA THR A 58 9.90 15.56 -8.08
C THR A 58 9.68 15.15 -6.63
N LEU A 59 10.74 14.72 -5.96
CA LEU A 59 10.70 14.37 -4.54
C LEU A 59 10.26 15.54 -3.65
N ASP A 60 10.48 16.77 -4.09
CA ASP A 60 10.08 17.98 -3.35
C ASP A 60 8.56 18.18 -3.30
N ASN A 61 7.83 17.53 -4.20
CA ASN A 61 6.37 17.59 -4.28
C ASN A 61 5.67 16.41 -3.60
N LEU A 62 6.43 15.55 -2.90
CA LEU A 62 5.83 14.48 -2.12
C LEU A 62 4.95 15.06 -1.00
N SER A 63 3.77 14.49 -0.84
CA SER A 63 2.88 14.83 0.27
C SER A 63 3.53 14.45 1.61
N ASP A 64 3.20 15.20 2.67
CA ASP A 64 3.62 14.87 4.02
C ASP A 64 3.13 13.45 4.39
N PRO A 65 4.02 12.49 4.71
CA PRO A 65 3.63 11.14 5.07
C PRO A 65 2.73 11.07 6.31
N PHE A 66 2.75 12.09 7.19
CA PHE A 66 1.88 12.16 8.35
C PHE A 66 0.40 12.47 8.01
N LEU A 67 0.09 12.80 6.75
CA LEU A 67 -1.29 12.84 6.26
C LEU A 67 -1.91 11.43 6.15
N MET A 68 -1.11 10.38 6.10
CA MET A 68 -1.62 9.00 6.12
C MET A 68 -2.18 8.66 7.50
N LYS A 69 -3.39 8.10 7.52
CA LYS A 69 -4.04 7.64 8.74
C LYS A 69 -3.14 6.63 9.49
N GLY A 70 -2.98 6.81 10.78
CA GLY A 70 -2.18 5.92 11.63
C GLY A 70 -0.66 6.16 11.59
N MET A 71 -0.15 7.02 10.71
CA MET A 71 1.30 7.25 10.59
C MET A 71 1.91 7.80 11.88
N GLN A 72 1.23 8.76 12.54
CA GLN A 72 1.73 9.34 13.80
C GLN A 72 1.87 8.27 14.90
N GLN A 73 0.88 7.38 15.03
CA GLN A 73 0.89 6.28 16.00
C GLN A 73 1.98 5.27 15.68
N ALA A 74 2.10 4.89 14.39
CA ALA A 74 3.14 3.98 13.93
C ALA A 74 4.55 4.50 14.27
N VAL A 75 4.86 5.73 13.89
CA VAL A 75 6.15 6.36 14.15
C VAL A 75 6.42 6.48 15.65
N GLY A 76 5.43 6.91 16.44
CA GLY A 76 5.56 7.00 17.89
C GLY A 76 5.90 5.66 18.53
N ARG A 77 5.23 4.58 18.14
CA ARG A 77 5.49 3.23 18.65
C ARG A 77 6.86 2.69 18.23
N ILE A 78 7.28 2.97 16.99
CA ILE A 78 8.62 2.58 16.51
C ILE A 78 9.72 3.29 17.30
N ILE A 79 9.59 4.60 17.52
CA ILE A 79 10.55 5.37 18.34
C ILE A 79 10.65 4.77 19.75
N GLN A 80 9.50 4.49 20.38
CA GLN A 80 9.47 3.86 21.69
C GLN A 80 10.21 2.51 21.70
N ALA A 81 10.00 1.65 20.69
CA ALA A 81 10.69 0.38 20.59
C ALA A 81 12.22 0.54 20.47
N ILE A 82 12.67 1.55 19.70
CA ILE A 82 14.10 1.86 19.57
C ILE A 82 14.69 2.31 20.92
N ASP A 83 14.02 3.21 21.61
CA ASP A 83 14.48 3.77 22.89
C ASP A 83 14.55 2.70 23.99
N LEU A 84 13.58 1.80 24.03
CA LEU A 84 13.49 0.69 24.97
C LEU A 84 14.32 -0.53 24.58
N LYS A 85 14.99 -0.51 23.41
CA LYS A 85 15.76 -1.64 22.86
C LYS A 85 14.92 -2.91 22.68
N GLU A 86 13.68 -2.75 22.32
CA GLU A 86 12.78 -3.85 22.03
C GLU A 86 13.16 -4.55 20.73
N LYS A 87 12.88 -5.84 20.65
CA LYS A 87 13.04 -6.60 19.40
C LYS A 87 11.95 -6.26 18.42
N ILE A 88 12.34 -5.82 17.23
CA ILE A 88 11.46 -5.47 16.11
C ILE A 88 11.62 -6.51 15.01
N VAL A 89 10.52 -6.93 14.40
CA VAL A 89 10.55 -7.75 13.19
C VAL A 89 9.76 -7.03 12.07
N ILE A 90 10.37 -6.94 10.91
CA ILE A 90 9.69 -6.54 9.68
C ILE A 90 9.17 -7.80 9.00
N TYR A 91 7.86 -7.92 8.87
CA TYR A 91 7.19 -9.03 8.22
C TYR A 91 6.78 -8.60 6.80
N GLY A 92 7.48 -9.10 5.80
CA GLY A 92 7.22 -8.75 4.39
C GLY A 92 6.50 -9.85 3.63
N ASP A 93 5.98 -9.51 2.45
CA ASP A 93 5.57 -10.51 1.48
C ASP A 93 6.78 -11.03 0.69
N TYR A 94 6.60 -12.15 0.01
CA TYR A 94 7.65 -12.85 -0.76
C TYR A 94 7.87 -12.27 -2.16
N ASP A 95 7.07 -11.33 -2.62
CA ASP A 95 7.23 -10.70 -3.92
C ASP A 95 8.21 -9.52 -3.90
N VAL A 96 8.37 -8.84 -5.04
CA VAL A 96 9.33 -7.74 -5.18
C VAL A 96 9.00 -6.57 -4.25
N ASP A 97 7.74 -6.24 -4.07
CA ASP A 97 7.31 -5.12 -3.25
C ASP A 97 7.55 -5.43 -1.76
N GLY A 98 7.19 -6.63 -1.31
CA GLY A 98 7.45 -7.08 0.05
C GLY A 98 8.95 -7.19 0.37
N ILE A 99 9.76 -7.76 -0.53
CA ILE A 99 11.22 -7.90 -0.33
C ILE A 99 11.91 -6.53 -0.30
N THR A 100 11.56 -5.63 -1.23
CA THR A 100 12.18 -4.30 -1.28
C THR A 100 11.78 -3.43 -0.10
N SER A 101 10.50 -3.44 0.30
CA SER A 101 9.99 -2.73 1.46
C SER A 101 10.64 -3.23 2.75
N THR A 102 10.75 -4.56 2.92
CA THR A 102 11.47 -5.17 4.05
C THR A 102 12.93 -4.69 4.10
N SER A 103 13.62 -4.71 2.97
CA SER A 103 15.02 -4.28 2.90
C SER A 103 15.21 -2.81 3.27
N ILE A 104 14.31 -1.94 2.81
CA ILE A 104 14.32 -0.50 3.14
C ILE A 104 14.10 -0.30 4.64
N CYS A 105 13.04 -0.91 5.21
CA CYS A 105 12.69 -0.76 6.61
C CYS A 105 13.80 -1.28 7.53
N VAL A 106 14.31 -2.49 7.30
CA VAL A 106 15.39 -3.07 8.10
C VAL A 106 16.65 -2.21 8.04
N ARG A 107 17.07 -1.74 6.86
CA ARG A 107 18.23 -0.88 6.72
C ARG A 107 18.06 0.47 7.40
N CYS A 108 16.87 1.06 7.31
CA CYS A 108 16.56 2.33 7.95
C CYS A 108 16.59 2.18 9.48
N LEU A 109 15.88 1.20 10.03
CA LEU A 109 15.80 0.99 11.47
C LEU A 109 17.14 0.60 12.09
N ARG A 110 17.97 -0.21 11.40
CA ARG A 110 19.34 -0.50 11.83
C ARG A 110 20.21 0.75 11.92
N LYS A 111 20.10 1.67 10.97
CA LYS A 111 20.81 2.95 11.02
C LYS A 111 20.37 3.83 12.20
N LEU A 112 19.13 3.67 12.64
CA LEU A 112 18.60 4.35 13.84
C LEU A 112 18.94 3.62 15.15
N GLY A 113 19.67 2.50 15.08
CA GLY A 113 20.11 1.73 16.25
C GLY A 113 19.08 0.76 16.81
N ALA A 114 18.05 0.40 16.04
CA ALA A 114 17.05 -0.60 16.43
C ALA A 114 17.62 -2.01 16.42
N ASP A 115 17.15 -2.85 17.37
CA ASP A 115 17.28 -4.32 17.29
C ASP A 115 16.20 -4.86 16.36
N VAL A 116 16.53 -4.96 15.07
CA VAL A 116 15.57 -5.31 14.02
C VAL A 116 16.02 -6.48 13.16
N ASN A 117 15.14 -7.44 13.00
CA ASN A 117 15.22 -8.57 12.07
C ASN A 117 14.07 -8.54 11.08
N PHE A 118 14.00 -9.55 10.22
CA PHE A 118 12.92 -9.68 9.25
C PHE A 118 12.39 -11.11 9.18
N TYR A 119 11.15 -11.24 8.70
CA TYR A 119 10.51 -12.50 8.39
C TYR A 119 9.83 -12.39 7.02
N ILE A 120 10.06 -13.34 6.15
CA ILE A 120 9.38 -13.46 4.86
C ILE A 120 8.82 -14.89 4.77
N PRO A 121 7.50 -15.07 4.67
CA PRO A 121 6.89 -16.38 4.63
C PRO A 121 7.28 -17.14 3.36
N LEU A 122 7.40 -18.46 3.49
CA LEU A 122 7.61 -19.34 2.34
C LEU A 122 6.27 -19.58 1.64
N ARG A 123 6.17 -19.17 0.38
CA ARG A 123 4.93 -19.23 -0.41
C ARG A 123 4.26 -20.61 -0.42
N GLU A 124 5.08 -21.66 -0.52
CA GLU A 124 4.61 -23.04 -0.68
C GLU A 124 4.10 -23.64 0.64
N GLU A 125 4.60 -23.17 1.79
CA GLU A 125 4.31 -23.74 3.10
C GLU A 125 3.34 -22.89 3.92
N GLU A 126 3.47 -21.55 3.84
CA GLU A 126 2.77 -20.61 4.72
C GLU A 126 1.70 -19.76 4.02
N GLY A 127 1.72 -19.73 2.69
CA GLY A 127 0.76 -18.96 1.89
C GLY A 127 1.09 -17.46 1.83
N TYR A 128 0.07 -16.67 1.50
CA TYR A 128 0.18 -15.22 1.35
C TYR A 128 -0.20 -14.50 2.65
N GLY A 129 0.56 -13.46 2.99
CA GLY A 129 0.26 -12.54 4.08
C GLY A 129 0.63 -13.06 5.46
N LEU A 130 0.02 -12.50 6.49
CA LEU A 130 0.23 -12.93 7.88
C LEU A 130 -0.27 -14.36 8.11
N ASN A 131 0.49 -15.13 8.91
CA ASN A 131 0.04 -16.43 9.37
C ASN A 131 0.19 -16.56 10.89
N ARG A 132 -0.67 -17.36 11.48
CA ARG A 132 -0.77 -17.56 12.94
C ARG A 132 0.49 -18.14 13.55
N ASP A 133 1.06 -19.14 12.91
CA ASP A 133 2.20 -19.87 13.45
C ASP A 133 3.44 -18.97 13.48
N ALA A 134 3.64 -18.15 12.45
CA ALA A 134 4.71 -17.15 12.43
C ALA A 134 4.51 -16.08 13.52
N ILE A 135 3.30 -15.55 13.71
CA ILE A 135 2.99 -14.57 14.75
C ILE A 135 3.31 -15.15 16.14
N ASN A 136 2.85 -16.36 16.44
CA ASN A 136 3.09 -17.01 17.71
C ASN A 136 4.58 -17.27 17.94
N LYS A 137 5.27 -17.84 16.95
CA LYS A 137 6.71 -18.09 17.00
C LYS A 137 7.51 -16.81 17.28
N LEU A 138 7.23 -15.73 16.57
CA LEU A 138 7.90 -14.45 16.78
C LEU A 138 7.67 -13.90 18.18
N SER A 139 6.45 -14.01 18.69
CA SER A 139 6.14 -13.64 20.08
C SER A 139 6.89 -14.49 21.10
N GLU A 140 6.99 -15.81 20.90
CA GLU A 140 7.77 -16.72 21.75
C GLU A 140 9.28 -16.42 21.72
N GLU A 141 9.78 -15.92 20.59
CA GLU A 141 11.17 -15.46 20.44
C GLU A 141 11.43 -14.10 21.11
N GLY A 142 10.41 -13.50 21.73
CA GLY A 142 10.48 -12.24 22.47
C GLY A 142 10.44 -11.00 21.58
N VAL A 143 9.83 -11.09 20.40
CA VAL A 143 9.53 -9.92 19.56
C VAL A 143 8.44 -9.11 20.23
N SER A 144 8.67 -7.81 20.42
CA SER A 144 7.72 -6.88 21.03
C SER A 144 6.96 -6.05 20.00
N LEU A 145 7.55 -5.84 18.81
CA LEU A 145 6.94 -5.08 17.75
C LEU A 145 7.08 -5.79 16.40
N LEU A 146 5.96 -6.11 15.79
CA LEU A 146 5.84 -6.64 14.43
C LEU A 146 5.37 -5.52 13.50
N ILE A 147 6.13 -5.24 12.45
CA ILE A 147 5.75 -4.27 11.42
C ILE A 147 5.56 -5.01 10.11
N THR A 148 4.33 -5.08 9.61
CA THR A 148 4.10 -5.67 8.29
C THR A 148 4.39 -4.66 7.19
N VAL A 149 4.90 -5.14 6.08
CA VAL A 149 5.09 -4.36 4.88
C VAL A 149 4.52 -5.11 3.68
N ASP A 150 3.69 -4.42 2.88
CA ASP A 150 3.04 -4.96 1.69
C ASP A 150 2.05 -6.10 1.96
N CYS A 151 1.59 -6.23 3.19
CA CYS A 151 0.58 -7.22 3.60
C CYS A 151 -0.08 -6.85 4.93
N GLY A 152 -1.15 -7.58 5.27
CA GLY A 152 -1.74 -7.55 6.60
C GLY A 152 -3.03 -6.75 6.74
N ILE A 153 -3.38 -5.84 5.82
CA ILE A 153 -4.57 -4.99 5.95
C ILE A 153 -5.88 -5.80 5.99
N SER A 154 -5.90 -6.98 5.42
CA SER A 154 -7.06 -7.90 5.43
C SER A 154 -7.03 -8.94 6.54
N SER A 155 -6.06 -8.90 7.45
CA SER A 155 -5.81 -9.95 8.46
C SER A 155 -6.43 -9.62 9.83
N ALA A 156 -7.64 -9.02 9.87
CA ALA A 156 -8.27 -8.57 11.11
C ALA A 156 -8.42 -9.68 12.16
N ASP A 157 -8.83 -10.88 11.74
CA ASP A 157 -9.03 -12.02 12.65
C ASP A 157 -7.69 -12.51 13.25
N LEU A 158 -6.64 -12.58 12.44
CA LEU A 158 -5.30 -12.99 12.90
C LEU A 158 -4.69 -11.99 13.87
N VAL A 159 -4.88 -10.71 13.62
CA VAL A 159 -4.42 -9.64 14.51
C VAL A 159 -5.16 -9.67 15.84
N ALA A 160 -6.48 -9.91 15.82
CA ALA A 160 -7.30 -10.02 17.04
C ALA A 160 -6.88 -11.23 17.92
N GLU A 161 -6.34 -12.28 17.33
CA GLU A 161 -5.87 -13.49 18.02
C GLU A 161 -4.39 -13.43 18.41
N ALA A 162 -3.68 -12.37 18.01
CA ALA A 162 -2.25 -12.22 18.31
C ALA A 162 -2.00 -12.12 19.82
N PRO A 163 -0.85 -12.62 20.31
CA PRO A 163 -0.48 -12.47 21.72
C PRO A 163 -0.44 -10.99 22.15
N GLN A 164 -0.98 -10.69 23.33
CA GLN A 164 -1.02 -9.32 23.88
C GLN A 164 0.36 -8.70 24.14
N SER A 165 1.41 -9.53 24.18
CA SER A 165 2.80 -9.07 24.31
C SER A 165 3.41 -8.57 23.01
N LEU A 166 2.72 -8.75 21.88
CA LEU A 166 3.19 -8.39 20.55
C LEU A 166 2.35 -7.25 19.98
N ASP A 167 2.94 -6.06 19.91
CA ASP A 167 2.34 -4.95 19.21
C ASP A 167 2.50 -5.12 17.69
N ILE A 168 1.46 -4.77 16.95
CA ILE A 168 1.44 -4.90 15.49
C ILE A 168 1.19 -3.54 14.85
N ILE A 169 2.04 -3.19 13.87
CA ILE A 169 1.84 -2.09 12.94
C ILE A 169 1.70 -2.69 11.55
N ILE A 170 0.66 -2.29 10.83
CA ILE A 170 0.41 -2.71 9.46
C ILE A 170 0.74 -1.57 8.53
N THR A 171 1.60 -1.83 7.52
CA THR A 171 1.80 -0.94 6.38
C THR A 171 1.49 -1.71 5.10
N ASP A 172 0.48 -1.25 4.36
CA ASP A 172 -0.06 -1.99 3.24
C ASP A 172 -0.65 -1.03 2.21
N HIS A 173 -0.75 -1.47 0.96
CA HIS A 173 -1.38 -0.71 -0.12
C HIS A 173 -2.55 -1.44 -0.77
N HIS A 174 -2.82 -2.66 -0.35
CA HIS A 174 -3.95 -3.45 -0.84
C HIS A 174 -5.30 -2.82 -0.44
N GLN A 175 -6.36 -3.25 -1.10
CA GLN A 175 -7.71 -2.76 -0.82
C GLN A 175 -8.12 -3.12 0.60
N PRO A 176 -8.39 -2.14 1.47
CA PRO A 176 -8.77 -2.42 2.85
C PRO A 176 -10.17 -3.05 2.91
N PRO A 177 -10.41 -3.98 3.85
CA PRO A 177 -11.72 -4.53 4.13
C PRO A 177 -12.61 -3.50 4.84
N LYS A 178 -13.90 -3.85 5.04
CA LYS A 178 -14.83 -3.00 5.80
C LYS A 178 -14.44 -2.85 7.27
N VAL A 179 -13.85 -3.89 7.84
CA VAL A 179 -13.36 -3.92 9.22
C VAL A 179 -11.85 -4.02 9.15
N LEU A 180 -11.17 -2.99 9.64
CA LEU A 180 -9.72 -2.95 9.69
C LEU A 180 -9.21 -3.77 10.88
N PRO A 181 -7.98 -4.32 10.82
CA PRO A 181 -7.33 -4.92 11.98
C PRO A 181 -7.23 -3.94 13.15
N ASP A 182 -7.58 -4.43 14.35
CA ASP A 182 -7.40 -3.69 15.60
C ASP A 182 -5.94 -3.86 16.08
N CYS A 183 -5.10 -2.94 15.66
CA CYS A 183 -3.66 -2.94 15.90
C CYS A 183 -3.18 -1.53 16.31
N VAL A 184 -1.91 -1.38 16.67
CA VAL A 184 -1.34 -0.07 17.05
C VAL A 184 -1.57 0.96 15.95
N ALA A 185 -1.34 0.59 14.70
CA ALA A 185 -1.63 1.43 13.55
C ALA A 185 -1.79 0.57 12.28
N ALA A 186 -2.80 0.92 11.47
CA ALA A 186 -2.93 0.43 10.10
C ALA A 186 -2.70 1.61 9.16
N VAL A 187 -1.53 1.65 8.53
CA VAL A 187 -1.09 2.72 7.63
C VAL A 187 -1.29 2.27 6.19
N SER A 188 -2.12 3.00 5.45
CA SER A 188 -2.34 2.72 4.03
C SER A 188 -2.74 4.00 3.30
N TYR A 189 -2.15 4.27 2.15
CA TYR A 189 -2.55 5.40 1.33
C TYR A 189 -3.92 5.19 0.63
N THR A 190 -4.42 3.96 0.55
CA THR A 190 -5.75 3.67 0.01
C THR A 190 -6.86 4.21 0.90
N HIS A 191 -6.61 4.44 2.19
CA HIS A 191 -7.54 5.10 3.11
C HIS A 191 -7.72 6.59 2.82
N LEU A 192 -6.72 7.29 2.28
CA LEU A 192 -6.81 8.72 1.95
C LEU A 192 -7.75 8.96 0.78
N ARG A 193 -7.81 8.03 -0.18
CA ARG A 193 -8.68 8.14 -1.35
C ARG A 193 -10.17 7.99 -1.02
N ALA A 194 -10.52 7.37 0.11
CA ALA A 194 -11.91 7.19 0.54
C ALA A 194 -12.52 8.47 1.14
N HIS A 195 -11.72 9.49 1.44
CA HIS A 195 -12.18 10.75 2.01
C HIS A 195 -12.13 11.92 1.01
N GLU A 196 -11.61 11.68 -0.19
CA GLU A 196 -11.55 12.70 -1.26
C GLU A 196 -12.68 12.58 -2.31
N THR A 197 -13.63 11.67 -2.10
CA THR A 197 -14.82 11.49 -2.98
C THR A 197 -16.10 11.94 -2.31
#